data_d05a759f06c569363c751ca9d64d6d05
#
_entry.id   d05a759f06c569363c751ca9d64d6d05
#
_cell.length_a   1.000
_cell.length_b   1.000
_cell.length_c   1.000
_cell.angle_alpha   90.00
_cell.angle_beta   90.00
_cell.angle_gamma   90.00
#
_symmetry.space_group_name_H-M   'P 1'
#
loop_
_entity.id
_entity.type
_entity.pdbx_description
1 polymer ?
#
loop_
_entity_poly.entity_id
_entity_poly.type
_entity_poly.pdbx_seq_one_letter_code
_entity_poly.pdbx_strand_id
1 'polypeptide(L)'
;MISDDQVEEVRARADIVEIIGDIVPLKKSGKEYKACCPFHEEKTPSFFVVPAKGFYKCFGCGESGDVFSFLIKHLGLDFVDAVKHAAQRSGVEIREVTKGQQEEDPFRHLHEANAFARVFFQDCLWDDQLGQEAQAYLEKRGIDRETAERFSLGFAPDEWRALREAAAHHGIGDETLLEVGLLTQSEKSQEPYDRFRGRITFAIENLGGKVLGFGGRVLDSGREGAPKYVNSPESPIYHKGQVLYGLCWAKNNIRRADTALLVEGYMDTVSLAAAGFENAVAPLGTAMTAEQAALLRRYTQRVHVLFDSDPAGLKATFRAGDVLLAAGLHPSVVTLPPGEDPDTLVHKKGAEGLRVHIDQAVDVLDRKLQILEERDHFSGIEQTRSAVDRLLPTIRAVQDPTLRDIYVSKVADRTGVRRETLEEELARATSTLRQAPAPRRAAQRRVVTPSIPPMGAERELLLLMTKDRDWIERVGEYFGPDDFLNLGYRGAFEALLADPALTHAPSGLSSGATETLDELLADPKELRQAHRVFAESVSKIQSTALQQRLDEVDRLIQNTSDADRRTELLTEKARLGEERRELGLDWSAAARRTLKDNR
;
A
#
# COMPACT_ATOMS: atom_id res chain seq x y z
N MET A 1 18.45 24.70 -6.63
CA MET A 1 18.13 24.09 -5.32
C MET A 1 17.72 22.65 -5.57
N ILE A 2 18.13 21.70 -4.75
CA ILE A 2 17.76 20.27 -4.90
C ILE A 2 16.54 20.05 -4.01
N SER A 3 15.51 19.34 -4.51
CA SER A 3 14.32 19.05 -3.71
C SER A 3 14.61 18.03 -2.60
N ASP A 4 13.87 18.08 -1.50
CA ASP A 4 14.04 17.17 -0.38
C ASP A 4 13.85 15.69 -0.79
N ASP A 5 12.93 15.44 -1.74
CA ASP A 5 12.71 14.09 -2.27
C ASP A 5 13.94 13.56 -3.04
N GLN A 6 14.59 14.43 -3.84
CA GLN A 6 15.83 14.06 -4.52
C GLN A 6 16.99 13.84 -3.53
N VAL A 7 17.07 14.66 -2.47
CA VAL A 7 18.07 14.47 -1.41
C VAL A 7 17.89 13.11 -0.73
N GLU A 8 16.65 12.74 -0.41
CA GLU A 8 16.35 11.44 0.20
C GLU A 8 16.57 10.27 -0.79
N GLU A 9 16.28 10.46 -2.07
CA GLU A 9 16.60 9.45 -3.09
C GLU A 9 18.11 9.22 -3.19
N VAL A 10 18.90 10.29 -3.23
CA VAL A 10 20.36 10.19 -3.23
C VAL A 10 20.86 9.51 -1.96
N ARG A 11 20.35 9.91 -0.79
CA ARG A 11 20.68 9.29 0.50
C ARG A 11 20.39 7.78 0.52
N ALA A 12 19.26 7.37 -0.05
CA ALA A 12 18.83 5.98 -0.08
C ALA A 12 19.68 5.11 -1.03
N ARG A 13 20.16 5.69 -2.14
CA ARG A 13 20.95 4.98 -3.16
C ARG A 13 22.47 5.07 -2.94
N ALA A 14 22.93 6.03 -2.15
CA ALA A 14 24.36 6.22 -1.92
C ALA A 14 24.97 5.04 -1.16
N ASP A 15 25.95 4.38 -1.78
CA ASP A 15 26.79 3.42 -1.07
C ASP A 15 27.85 4.18 -0.27
N ILE A 16 27.64 4.25 1.04
CA ILE A 16 28.54 4.96 1.96
C ILE A 16 29.95 4.34 1.98
N VAL A 17 30.08 3.03 1.71
CA VAL A 17 31.40 2.36 1.67
C VAL A 17 32.17 2.75 0.42
N GLU A 18 31.50 2.82 -0.72
CA GLU A 18 32.12 3.24 -1.97
C GLU A 18 32.56 4.70 -1.86
N ILE A 19 31.66 5.60 -1.45
CA ILE A 19 31.93 7.05 -1.39
C ILE A 19 33.04 7.36 -0.36
N ILE A 20 33.00 6.78 0.83
CA ILE A 20 34.06 6.99 1.83
C ILE A 20 35.33 6.23 1.43
N GLY A 21 35.21 5.05 0.82
CA GLY A 21 36.32 4.22 0.39
C GLY A 21 37.20 4.83 -0.69
N ASP A 22 36.64 5.72 -1.52
CA ASP A 22 37.40 6.51 -2.50
C ASP A 22 38.37 7.51 -1.83
N ILE A 23 38.09 7.89 -0.58
CA ILE A 23 38.79 8.95 0.14
C ILE A 23 39.64 8.36 1.28
N VAL A 24 39.11 7.37 1.98
CA VAL A 24 39.69 6.73 3.15
C VAL A 24 39.92 5.24 2.90
N PRO A 25 41.10 4.68 3.09
CA PRO A 25 41.40 3.26 2.84
C PRO A 25 40.65 2.37 3.84
N LEU A 26 39.43 1.96 3.49
CA LEU A 26 38.57 1.13 4.32
C LEU A 26 39.01 -0.34 4.27
N LYS A 27 39.11 -1.00 5.43
CA LYS A 27 39.37 -2.44 5.55
C LYS A 27 38.13 -3.14 6.09
N LYS A 28 37.67 -4.20 5.42
CA LYS A 28 36.52 -4.98 5.85
C LYS A 28 36.76 -5.64 7.22
N SER A 29 35.84 -5.52 8.13
CA SER A 29 35.86 -6.08 9.49
C SER A 29 34.50 -6.68 9.83
N GLY A 30 34.28 -7.93 9.48
CA GLY A 30 32.99 -8.59 9.58
C GLY A 30 31.94 -8.01 8.61
N LYS A 31 30.84 -7.49 9.15
CA LYS A 31 29.77 -6.81 8.39
C LYS A 31 30.01 -5.30 8.22
N GLU A 32 31.07 -4.77 8.81
CA GLU A 32 31.43 -3.36 8.84
C GLU A 32 32.78 -3.12 8.17
N TYR A 33 33.13 -1.84 7.97
CA TYR A 33 34.44 -1.44 7.48
C TYR A 33 35.10 -0.53 8.52
N LYS A 34 36.44 -0.60 8.63
CA LYS A 34 37.18 0.21 9.56
C LYS A 34 38.42 0.84 8.90
N ALA A 35 38.79 2.01 9.40
CA ALA A 35 40.01 2.74 9.02
C ALA A 35 40.52 3.58 10.18
N CYS A 36 41.72 4.17 10.01
CA CYS A 36 42.14 5.31 10.83
C CYS A 36 41.23 6.50 10.49
N CYS A 37 40.85 7.27 11.50
CA CYS A 37 39.90 8.36 11.37
C CYS A 37 40.49 9.50 10.50
N PRO A 38 39.76 10.01 9.52
CA PRO A 38 40.19 11.15 8.73
C PRO A 38 40.01 12.50 9.44
N PHE A 39 39.36 12.53 10.60
CA PHE A 39 39.02 13.75 11.35
C PHE A 39 39.95 14.02 12.54
N HIS A 40 40.77 13.02 12.95
CA HIS A 40 41.78 13.20 13.98
C HIS A 40 42.97 12.24 13.76
N GLU A 41 44.12 12.58 14.28
CA GLU A 41 45.31 11.75 14.16
C GLU A 41 45.24 10.54 15.11
N GLU A 42 45.39 9.34 14.55
CA GLU A 42 45.42 8.09 15.31
C GLU A 42 46.28 7.04 14.58
N LYS A 43 46.81 6.10 15.36
CA LYS A 43 47.60 4.96 14.83
C LYS A 43 46.81 3.66 14.80
N THR A 44 45.72 3.59 15.54
CA THR A 44 44.84 2.42 15.67
C THR A 44 43.48 2.72 15.06
N PRO A 45 42.97 1.91 14.12
CA PRO A 45 41.71 2.18 13.46
C PRO A 45 40.52 2.24 14.43
N SER A 46 39.90 3.42 14.56
CA SER A 46 38.70 3.65 15.37
C SER A 46 37.53 4.21 14.59
N PHE A 47 37.71 4.45 13.29
CA PHE A 47 36.68 4.91 12.38
C PHE A 47 35.98 3.72 11.75
N PHE A 48 34.65 3.59 11.96
CA PHE A 48 33.81 2.52 11.46
C PHE A 48 32.80 3.05 10.48
N VAL A 49 32.57 2.33 9.38
CA VAL A 49 31.53 2.55 8.43
C VAL A 49 30.59 1.34 8.47
N VAL A 50 29.30 1.59 8.70
CA VAL A 50 28.26 0.58 8.86
C VAL A 50 27.32 0.64 7.63
N PRO A 51 27.58 -0.16 6.58
CA PRO A 51 26.82 -0.08 5.31
C PRO A 51 25.33 -0.27 5.49
N ALA A 52 24.95 -1.29 6.28
CA ALA A 52 23.56 -1.64 6.55
C ALA A 52 22.74 -0.50 7.18
N LYS A 53 23.43 0.46 7.80
CA LYS A 53 22.79 1.60 8.47
C LYS A 53 23.07 2.94 7.78
N GLY A 54 23.89 2.96 6.74
CA GLY A 54 24.24 4.16 5.97
C GLY A 54 24.94 5.25 6.78
N PHE A 55 25.69 4.88 7.85
CA PHE A 55 26.39 5.86 8.67
C PHE A 55 27.83 5.45 9.00
N TYR A 56 28.62 6.45 9.39
CA TYR A 56 29.96 6.23 9.98
C TYR A 56 30.00 6.73 11.43
N LYS A 57 30.92 6.15 12.21
CA LYS A 57 31.20 6.60 13.57
C LYS A 57 32.68 6.35 13.92
N CYS A 58 33.32 7.37 14.46
CA CYS A 58 34.64 7.25 15.08
C CYS A 58 34.50 7.08 16.58
N PHE A 59 35.07 6.01 17.14
CA PHE A 59 35.07 5.78 18.58
C PHE A 59 36.23 6.51 19.29
N GLY A 60 37.18 7.10 18.54
CA GLY A 60 38.25 7.92 19.08
C GLY A 60 37.82 9.36 19.37
N CYS A 61 37.34 10.09 18.37
CA CYS A 61 36.94 11.49 18.52
C CYS A 61 35.40 11.70 18.66
N GLY A 62 34.59 10.64 18.54
CA GLY A 62 33.14 10.73 18.65
C GLY A 62 32.43 11.20 17.37
N GLU A 63 33.17 11.56 16.31
CA GLU A 63 32.61 12.03 15.06
C GLU A 63 31.70 10.98 14.40
N SER A 64 30.54 11.38 13.92
CA SER A 64 29.57 10.47 13.30
C SER A 64 28.65 11.21 12.34
N GLY A 65 28.08 10.51 11.37
CA GLY A 65 27.15 11.07 10.40
C GLY A 65 26.85 10.13 9.25
N ASP A 66 26.06 10.63 8.31
CA ASP A 66 25.77 9.99 7.04
C ASP A 66 26.78 10.38 5.95
N VAL A 67 26.53 9.92 4.71
CA VAL A 67 27.39 10.22 3.56
C VAL A 67 27.55 11.72 3.31
N PHE A 68 26.47 12.50 3.46
CA PHE A 68 26.53 13.95 3.25
C PHE A 68 27.34 14.64 4.35
N SER A 69 27.10 14.26 5.60
CA SER A 69 27.87 14.76 6.74
C SER A 69 29.38 14.49 6.59
N PHE A 70 29.74 13.31 6.06
CA PHE A 70 31.14 12.98 5.76
C PHE A 70 31.74 13.92 4.70
N LEU A 71 31.05 14.08 3.57
CA LEU A 71 31.50 14.92 2.46
C LEU A 71 31.65 16.39 2.87
N ILE A 72 30.66 16.91 3.63
CA ILE A 72 30.70 18.28 4.15
C ILE A 72 31.91 18.48 5.06
N LYS A 73 32.11 17.58 6.04
CA LYS A 73 33.15 17.75 7.07
C LYS A 73 34.55 17.42 6.57
N HIS A 74 34.69 16.43 5.69
CA HIS A 74 36.00 15.98 5.22
C HIS A 74 36.48 16.77 3.99
N LEU A 75 35.60 17.01 3.01
CA LEU A 75 35.92 17.72 1.78
C LEU A 75 35.64 19.23 1.85
N GLY A 76 34.99 19.72 2.91
CA GLY A 76 34.59 21.12 3.05
C GLY A 76 33.51 21.54 2.06
N LEU A 77 32.75 20.60 1.51
CA LEU A 77 31.67 20.88 0.57
C LEU A 77 30.50 21.55 1.28
N ASP A 78 29.75 22.38 0.55
CA ASP A 78 28.44 22.77 1.04
C ASP A 78 27.45 21.59 0.89
N PHE A 79 26.26 21.73 1.47
CA PHE A 79 25.26 20.66 1.46
C PHE A 79 24.81 20.29 0.04
N VAL A 80 24.65 21.29 -0.84
CA VAL A 80 24.21 21.07 -2.23
C VAL A 80 25.26 20.31 -3.02
N ASP A 81 26.52 20.69 -2.86
CA ASP A 81 27.65 20.04 -3.54
C ASP A 81 27.90 18.64 -2.98
N ALA A 82 27.70 18.41 -1.68
CA ALA A 82 27.77 17.07 -1.07
C ALA A 82 26.66 16.15 -1.64
N VAL A 83 25.43 16.65 -1.80
CA VAL A 83 24.34 15.89 -2.43
C VAL A 83 24.63 15.59 -3.89
N LYS A 84 25.16 16.55 -4.67
CA LYS A 84 25.55 16.34 -6.08
C LYS A 84 26.66 15.30 -6.21
N HIS A 85 27.67 15.37 -5.36
CA HIS A 85 28.78 14.43 -5.36
C HIS A 85 28.28 13.00 -5.09
N ALA A 86 27.43 12.84 -4.08
CA ALA A 86 26.84 11.55 -3.75
C ALA A 86 25.89 11.04 -4.87
N ALA A 87 25.13 11.93 -5.51
CA ALA A 87 24.23 11.61 -6.61
C ALA A 87 24.98 11.08 -7.83
N GLN A 88 26.07 11.76 -8.22
CA GLN A 88 26.92 11.34 -9.33
C GLN A 88 27.44 9.91 -9.13
N ARG A 89 27.84 9.57 -7.89
CA ARG A 89 28.34 8.23 -7.53
C ARG A 89 27.22 7.18 -7.47
N SER A 90 26.02 7.59 -7.09
CA SER A 90 24.86 6.69 -6.95
C SER A 90 24.05 6.50 -8.24
N GLY A 91 24.46 7.15 -9.35
CA GLY A 91 23.71 7.14 -10.59
C GLY A 91 22.34 7.81 -10.51
N VAL A 92 22.17 8.76 -9.59
CA VAL A 92 20.96 9.55 -9.43
C VAL A 92 21.11 10.85 -10.22
N GLU A 93 20.22 11.08 -11.17
CA GLU A 93 20.20 12.32 -11.93
C GLU A 93 19.56 13.44 -11.10
N ILE A 94 20.35 14.46 -10.72
CA ILE A 94 19.84 15.64 -10.03
C ILE A 94 19.37 16.66 -11.06
N ARG A 95 18.13 17.02 -10.99
CA ARG A 95 17.58 18.17 -11.72
C ARG A 95 17.82 19.44 -10.89
N GLU A 96 18.81 20.23 -11.28
CA GLU A 96 19.05 21.53 -10.65
C GLU A 96 17.99 22.54 -11.12
N VAL A 97 17.27 23.08 -10.17
CA VAL A 97 16.52 24.32 -10.39
C VAL A 97 17.51 25.50 -10.23
N THR A 98 17.97 26.05 -11.34
CA THR A 98 18.85 27.23 -11.37
C THR A 98 18.10 28.42 -10.78
N LYS A 99 18.78 29.22 -9.92
CA LYS A 99 18.30 30.49 -9.37
C LYS A 99 18.10 31.54 -10.49
N GLY A 100 17.07 31.40 -11.27
CA GLY A 100 16.78 32.32 -12.40
C GLY A 100 15.60 31.88 -13.23
N GLN A 101 15.24 30.63 -13.17
CA GLN A 101 13.97 30.06 -13.58
C GLN A 101 13.44 29.30 -12.38
N GLN A 102 12.80 29.99 -11.45
CA GLN A 102 11.74 29.40 -10.67
C GLN A 102 10.66 29.04 -11.70
N GLU A 103 10.73 27.85 -12.28
CA GLU A 103 9.49 27.15 -12.55
C GLU A 103 8.88 27.01 -11.16
N GLU A 104 7.94 27.89 -10.87
CA GLU A 104 7.14 27.82 -9.67
C GLU A 104 6.59 26.39 -9.67
N ASP A 105 6.84 25.65 -8.61
CA ASP A 105 6.23 24.33 -8.42
C ASP A 105 4.74 24.50 -8.78
N PRO A 106 4.27 23.92 -9.90
CA PRO A 106 2.91 24.15 -10.39
C PRO A 106 1.87 23.78 -9.33
N PHE A 107 2.27 22.97 -8.35
CA PHE A 107 1.43 22.49 -7.25
C PHE A 107 1.70 23.21 -5.92
N ARG A 108 2.49 24.28 -5.92
CA ARG A 108 2.83 25.05 -4.71
C ARG A 108 1.57 25.48 -3.96
N HIS A 109 0.56 25.97 -4.66
CA HIS A 109 -0.71 26.40 -4.08
C HIS A 109 -1.47 25.24 -3.39
N LEU A 110 -1.36 24.00 -3.91
CA LEU A 110 -1.95 22.81 -3.31
C LEU A 110 -1.24 22.43 -2.01
N HIS A 111 0.10 22.48 -2.00
CA HIS A 111 0.88 22.26 -0.78
C HIS A 111 0.62 23.34 0.27
N GLU A 112 0.49 24.60 -0.11
CA GLU A 112 0.15 25.70 0.79
C GLU A 112 -1.24 25.52 1.40
N ALA A 113 -2.24 25.07 0.63
CA ALA A 113 -3.57 24.76 1.13
C ALA A 113 -3.57 23.63 2.15
N ASN A 114 -2.84 22.53 1.89
CA ASN A 114 -2.72 21.45 2.84
C ASN A 114 -1.92 21.83 4.10
N ALA A 115 -0.87 22.64 3.96
CA ALA A 115 -0.11 23.16 5.10
C ALA A 115 -0.98 24.06 5.99
N PHE A 116 -1.80 24.94 5.38
CA PHE A 116 -2.79 25.74 6.09
C PHE A 116 -3.80 24.86 6.83
N ALA A 117 -4.39 23.88 6.16
CA ALA A 117 -5.38 22.99 6.77
C ALA A 117 -4.80 22.21 7.95
N ARG A 118 -3.52 21.77 7.88
CA ARG A 118 -2.83 21.13 9.00
C ARG A 118 -2.81 22.04 10.23
N VAL A 119 -2.37 23.28 10.08
CA VAL A 119 -2.32 24.24 11.18
C VAL A 119 -3.72 24.49 11.73
N PHE A 120 -4.70 24.75 10.87
CA PHE A 120 -6.09 24.95 11.25
C PHE A 120 -6.64 23.77 12.07
N PHE A 121 -6.44 22.52 11.63
CA PHE A 121 -6.92 21.36 12.37
C PHE A 121 -6.16 21.13 13.69
N GLN A 122 -4.86 21.46 13.74
CA GLN A 122 -4.09 21.41 14.99
C GLN A 122 -4.58 22.46 15.99
N ASP A 123 -4.82 23.70 15.53
CA ASP A 123 -5.38 24.76 16.38
C ASP A 123 -6.75 24.38 16.92
N CYS A 124 -7.64 23.82 16.08
CA CYS A 124 -8.94 23.30 16.51
C CYS A 124 -8.82 22.14 17.52
N LEU A 125 -7.82 21.28 17.38
CA LEU A 125 -7.59 20.19 18.33
C LEU A 125 -7.23 20.72 19.72
N TRP A 126 -6.41 21.77 19.80
CA TRP A 126 -5.93 22.32 21.07
C TRP A 126 -6.77 23.50 21.58
N ASP A 127 -7.85 23.85 20.90
CA ASP A 127 -8.82 24.80 21.40
C ASP A 127 -9.64 24.21 22.56
N ASP A 128 -9.78 24.99 23.65
CA ASP A 128 -10.43 24.55 24.90
C ASP A 128 -11.94 24.26 24.74
N GLN A 129 -12.58 24.77 23.68
CA GLN A 129 -14.01 24.57 23.43
C GLN A 129 -14.25 23.56 22.30
N LEU A 130 -13.53 23.69 21.18
CA LEU A 130 -13.73 22.87 20.00
C LEU A 130 -13.10 21.48 20.13
N GLY A 131 -11.90 21.41 20.72
CA GLY A 131 -11.07 20.21 20.73
C GLY A 131 -11.31 19.25 21.89
N GLN A 132 -12.12 19.61 22.89
CA GLN A 132 -12.25 18.87 24.16
C GLN A 132 -12.57 17.38 23.98
N GLU A 133 -13.53 17.06 23.12
CA GLU A 133 -13.92 15.67 22.84
C GLU A 133 -12.79 14.89 22.14
N ALA A 134 -12.11 15.53 21.20
CA ALA A 134 -10.99 14.95 20.46
C ALA A 134 -9.78 14.72 21.38
N GLN A 135 -9.47 15.67 22.25
CA GLN A 135 -8.39 15.55 23.25
C GLN A 135 -8.68 14.39 24.22
N ALA A 136 -9.91 14.32 24.77
CA ALA A 136 -10.31 13.22 25.65
C ALA A 136 -10.23 11.85 24.94
N TYR A 137 -10.57 11.80 23.66
CA TYR A 137 -10.44 10.59 22.85
C TYR A 137 -8.97 10.16 22.70
N LEU A 138 -8.05 11.09 22.40
CA LEU A 138 -6.63 10.81 22.25
C LEU A 138 -6.01 10.39 23.59
N GLU A 139 -6.35 11.07 24.69
CA GLU A 139 -5.91 10.72 26.04
C GLU A 139 -6.35 9.30 26.44
N LYS A 140 -7.62 8.95 26.16
CA LYS A 140 -8.13 7.59 26.37
C LYS A 140 -7.37 6.53 25.57
N ARG A 141 -6.72 6.90 24.47
CA ARG A 141 -5.88 6.05 23.63
C ARG A 141 -4.40 6.11 24.01
N GLY A 142 -4.04 6.79 25.10
CA GLY A 142 -2.66 6.93 25.56
C GLY A 142 -1.79 7.79 24.63
N ILE A 143 -2.42 8.63 23.80
CA ILE A 143 -1.72 9.55 22.89
C ILE A 143 -1.61 10.90 23.58
N ASP A 144 -0.41 11.25 24.01
CA ASP A 144 -0.12 12.53 24.61
C ASP A 144 0.02 13.65 23.57
N ARG A 145 0.12 14.89 24.07
CA ARG A 145 0.26 16.06 23.22
C ARG A 145 1.51 16.02 22.33
N GLU A 146 2.64 15.58 22.87
CA GLU A 146 3.90 15.49 22.14
C GLU A 146 3.77 14.53 20.94
N THR A 147 3.17 13.37 21.17
CA THR A 147 2.87 12.40 20.11
C THR A 147 1.89 12.97 19.09
N ALA A 148 0.81 13.62 19.54
CA ALA A 148 -0.18 14.21 18.64
C ALA A 148 0.43 15.31 17.76
N GLU A 149 1.26 16.19 18.32
CA GLU A 149 1.99 17.22 17.57
C GLU A 149 2.99 16.62 16.59
N ARG A 150 3.75 15.61 17.02
CA ARG A 150 4.71 14.88 16.19
C ARG A 150 4.06 14.25 14.95
N PHE A 151 2.89 13.66 15.07
CA PHE A 151 2.14 13.04 13.98
C PHE A 151 1.18 14.00 13.28
N SER A 152 1.29 15.30 13.57
CA SER A 152 0.43 16.33 12.97
C SER A 152 -1.06 15.98 13.08
N LEU A 153 -1.49 15.45 14.25
CA LEU A 153 -2.89 15.17 14.50
C LEU A 153 -3.64 16.50 14.68
N GLY A 154 -4.88 16.50 14.23
CA GLY A 154 -5.75 17.67 14.35
C GLY A 154 -7.21 17.27 14.58
N PHE A 155 -8.07 18.25 14.69
CA PHE A 155 -9.51 18.06 14.77
C PHE A 155 -10.24 18.94 13.77
N ALA A 156 -11.08 18.35 12.96
CA ALA A 156 -11.99 19.07 12.07
C ALA A 156 -13.33 19.28 12.80
N PRO A 157 -13.70 20.53 13.11
CA PRO A 157 -14.96 20.84 13.79
C PRO A 157 -16.17 20.27 13.06
N ASP A 158 -17.28 20.04 13.79
CA ASP A 158 -18.52 19.54 13.20
C ASP A 158 -19.35 20.66 12.55
N GLU A 159 -18.69 21.42 11.68
CA GLU A 159 -19.25 22.53 10.93
C GLU A 159 -19.09 22.34 9.44
N TRP A 160 -20.00 22.91 8.67
CA TRP A 160 -20.04 22.71 7.22
C TRP A 160 -19.00 23.56 6.46
N ARG A 161 -18.52 24.64 7.05
CA ARG A 161 -17.72 25.68 6.36
C ARG A 161 -16.57 26.23 7.20
N ALA A 162 -16.24 25.65 8.34
CA ALA A 162 -15.23 26.17 9.25
C ALA A 162 -13.86 26.32 8.58
N LEU A 163 -13.37 25.27 7.91
CA LEU A 163 -12.13 25.32 7.15
C LEU A 163 -12.24 26.25 5.93
N ARG A 164 -13.34 26.15 5.17
CA ARG A 164 -13.58 26.99 3.98
C ARG A 164 -13.52 28.48 4.31
N GLU A 165 -14.21 28.92 5.36
CA GLU A 165 -14.24 30.31 5.80
C GLU A 165 -12.86 30.76 6.31
N ALA A 166 -12.19 29.96 7.10
CA ALA A 166 -10.84 30.24 7.57
C ALA A 166 -9.84 30.35 6.40
N ALA A 167 -9.91 29.46 5.40
CA ALA A 167 -9.06 29.47 4.22
C ALA A 167 -9.31 30.71 3.34
N ALA A 168 -10.56 31.13 3.18
CA ALA A 168 -10.91 32.33 2.43
C ALA A 168 -10.27 33.60 3.03
N HIS A 169 -10.19 33.71 4.36
CA HIS A 169 -9.49 34.80 5.06
C HIS A 169 -7.97 34.82 4.78
N HIS A 170 -7.41 33.68 4.39
CA HIS A 170 -5.98 33.54 4.02
C HIS A 170 -5.77 33.59 2.50
N GLY A 171 -6.80 33.91 1.71
CA GLY A 171 -6.71 34.02 0.26
C GLY A 171 -6.65 32.69 -0.48
N ILE A 172 -7.00 31.57 0.16
CA ILE A 172 -7.09 30.24 -0.45
C ILE A 172 -8.50 30.03 -0.97
N GLY A 173 -8.64 29.86 -2.29
CA GLY A 173 -9.93 29.73 -2.96
C GLY A 173 -10.52 28.32 -2.90
N ASP A 174 -11.84 28.22 -3.10
CA ASP A 174 -12.57 26.96 -3.13
C ASP A 174 -12.02 25.96 -4.17
N GLU A 175 -11.58 26.44 -5.33
CA GLU A 175 -11.02 25.62 -6.40
C GLU A 175 -9.81 24.80 -5.92
N THR A 176 -8.85 25.47 -5.28
CA THR A 176 -7.67 24.84 -4.68
C THR A 176 -8.06 23.82 -3.59
N LEU A 177 -9.01 24.19 -2.73
CA LEU A 177 -9.48 23.31 -1.64
C LEU A 177 -10.24 22.08 -2.17
N LEU A 178 -10.98 22.21 -3.27
CA LEU A 178 -11.64 21.08 -3.96
C LEU A 178 -10.61 20.16 -4.60
N GLU A 179 -9.59 20.71 -5.25
CA GLU A 179 -8.55 19.95 -5.94
C GLU A 179 -7.73 19.07 -4.97
N VAL A 180 -7.40 19.57 -3.77
CA VAL A 180 -6.74 18.75 -2.73
C VAL A 180 -7.72 17.92 -1.90
N GLY A 181 -9.03 18.04 -2.17
CA GLY A 181 -10.08 17.29 -1.49
C GLY A 181 -10.31 17.68 -0.03
N LEU A 182 -10.00 18.90 0.36
CA LEU A 182 -10.37 19.50 1.65
C LEU A 182 -11.85 19.91 1.65
N LEU A 183 -12.36 20.36 0.50
CA LEU A 183 -13.78 20.53 0.27
C LEU A 183 -14.34 19.39 -0.57
N THR A 184 -15.66 19.26 -0.53
CA THR A 184 -16.43 18.38 -1.41
C THR A 184 -17.71 19.08 -1.84
N GLN A 185 -18.24 18.68 -2.99
CA GLN A 185 -19.50 19.19 -3.51
C GLN A 185 -20.40 18.01 -3.85
N SER A 186 -21.66 18.07 -3.45
CA SER A 186 -22.66 17.07 -3.81
C SER A 186 -23.56 17.58 -4.93
N GLU A 187 -24.14 16.68 -5.71
CA GLU A 187 -25.12 17.03 -6.75
C GLU A 187 -26.34 17.82 -6.20
N LYS A 188 -26.62 17.69 -4.90
CA LYS A 188 -27.73 18.34 -4.21
C LYS A 188 -27.36 19.70 -3.61
N SER A 189 -26.05 19.99 -3.44
CA SER A 189 -25.56 21.23 -2.87
C SER A 189 -24.86 22.04 -3.96
N GLN A 190 -25.34 23.26 -4.24
CA GLN A 190 -24.68 24.16 -5.19
C GLN A 190 -23.35 24.70 -4.66
N GLU A 191 -23.16 24.73 -3.34
CA GLU A 191 -21.95 25.22 -2.71
C GLU A 191 -21.08 24.09 -2.15
N PRO A 192 -19.75 24.21 -2.28
CA PRO A 192 -18.81 23.32 -1.63
C PRO A 192 -18.89 23.41 -0.10
N TYR A 193 -18.56 22.31 0.57
CA TYR A 193 -18.53 22.22 2.02
C TYR A 193 -17.32 21.40 2.50
N ASP A 194 -16.95 21.54 3.76
CA ASP A 194 -15.81 20.86 4.36
C ASP A 194 -15.98 19.33 4.31
N ARG A 195 -14.99 18.64 3.75
CA ARG A 195 -14.99 17.17 3.67
C ARG A 195 -14.86 16.52 5.03
N PHE A 196 -13.96 17.04 5.85
CA PHE A 196 -13.68 16.54 7.19
C PHE A 196 -14.51 17.33 8.18
N ARG A 197 -15.43 16.66 8.89
CA ARG A 197 -16.29 17.26 9.92
C ARG A 197 -16.50 16.31 11.07
N GLY A 198 -16.35 16.80 12.32
CA GLY A 198 -16.45 15.99 13.53
C GLY A 198 -15.46 14.84 13.56
N ARG A 199 -14.21 15.09 13.10
CA ARG A 199 -13.22 14.03 12.91
C ARG A 199 -11.86 14.42 13.44
N ILE A 200 -11.19 13.47 14.09
CA ILE A 200 -9.73 13.57 14.27
C ILE A 200 -9.09 13.44 12.89
N THR A 201 -8.20 14.36 12.56
CA THR A 201 -7.47 14.39 11.29
C THR A 201 -6.04 13.90 11.47
N PHE A 202 -5.57 13.15 10.47
CA PHE A 202 -4.22 12.59 10.36
C PHE A 202 -3.58 13.19 9.12
N ALA A 203 -2.56 14.03 9.28
CA ALA A 203 -1.85 14.58 8.14
C ALA A 203 -1.05 13.45 7.45
N ILE A 204 -1.21 13.33 6.14
CA ILE A 204 -0.46 12.38 5.31
C ILE A 204 0.70 13.16 4.70
N GLU A 205 1.92 12.81 5.07
CA GLU A 205 3.12 13.55 4.68
C GLU A 205 4.00 12.72 3.72
N ASN A 206 4.66 13.40 2.80
CA ASN A 206 5.74 12.80 2.02
C ASN A 206 7.01 12.62 2.88
N LEU A 207 8.06 12.03 2.32
CA LEU A 207 9.33 11.79 3.03
C LEU A 207 10.02 13.08 3.51
N GLY A 208 9.73 14.22 2.89
CA GLY A 208 10.24 15.54 3.25
C GLY A 208 9.38 16.29 4.27
N GLY A 209 8.26 15.72 4.74
CA GLY A 209 7.36 16.35 5.72
C GLY A 209 6.35 17.33 5.13
N LYS A 210 6.20 17.39 3.79
CA LYS A 210 5.12 18.18 3.16
C LYS A 210 3.81 17.39 3.22
N VAL A 211 2.73 18.05 3.62
CA VAL A 211 1.40 17.45 3.70
C VAL A 211 0.83 17.27 2.29
N LEU A 212 0.46 16.03 1.97
CA LEU A 212 -0.13 15.64 0.70
C LEU A 212 -1.65 15.55 0.77
N GLY A 213 -2.21 15.22 1.93
CA GLY A 213 -3.63 15.05 2.18
C GLY A 213 -3.90 14.67 3.62
N PHE A 214 -5.11 14.20 3.89
CA PHE A 214 -5.55 13.85 5.25
C PHE A 214 -6.34 12.56 5.28
N GLY A 215 -6.23 11.83 6.40
CA GLY A 215 -7.21 10.89 6.86
C GLY A 215 -8.07 11.53 7.93
N GLY A 216 -9.32 11.11 8.08
CA GLY A 216 -10.21 11.63 9.13
C GLY A 216 -11.02 10.53 9.79
N ARG A 217 -10.84 10.30 11.10
CA ARG A 217 -11.61 9.35 11.90
C ARG A 217 -12.76 10.06 12.61
N VAL A 218 -13.99 9.57 12.43
CA VAL A 218 -15.15 10.12 13.16
C VAL A 218 -14.98 9.86 14.67
N LEU A 219 -15.30 10.87 15.47
CA LEU A 219 -15.50 10.68 16.91
C LEU A 219 -16.83 9.95 17.13
N ASP A 220 -16.91 9.09 18.16
CA ASP A 220 -18.04 8.18 18.43
C ASP A 220 -19.37 8.91 18.82
N SER A 221 -19.48 10.20 18.60
CA SER A 221 -20.60 11.07 18.94
C SER A 221 -21.80 10.94 18.00
N GLY A 222 -22.31 9.71 17.78
CA GLY A 222 -23.72 9.55 17.40
C GLY A 222 -24.12 9.82 15.93
N ARG A 223 -23.20 9.82 14.97
CA ARG A 223 -23.54 9.88 13.55
C ARG A 223 -23.80 8.48 12.98
N GLU A 224 -24.99 7.96 13.18
CA GLU A 224 -25.42 6.73 12.50
C GLU A 224 -25.21 6.87 10.99
N GLY A 225 -24.51 5.90 10.38
CA GLY A 225 -24.28 5.83 8.93
C GLY A 225 -23.07 6.61 8.40
N ALA A 226 -22.32 7.34 9.23
CA ALA A 226 -21.08 7.97 8.79
C ALA A 226 -19.92 6.95 8.73
N PRO A 227 -19.13 6.91 7.65
CA PRO A 227 -17.99 6.01 7.57
C PRO A 227 -16.97 6.31 8.68
N LYS A 228 -16.45 5.26 9.33
CA LYS A 228 -15.48 5.36 10.42
C LYS A 228 -14.25 6.18 10.02
N TYR A 229 -13.74 5.95 8.82
CA TYR A 229 -12.63 6.71 8.22
C TYR A 229 -13.01 7.32 6.88
N VAL A 230 -12.49 8.50 6.60
CA VAL A 230 -12.55 9.19 5.31
C VAL A 230 -11.16 9.67 4.97
N ASN A 231 -10.71 9.48 3.73
CA ASN A 231 -9.43 9.97 3.24
C ASN A 231 -9.62 11.09 2.20
N SER A 232 -8.59 11.93 2.03
CA SER A 232 -8.49 12.77 0.84
C SER A 232 -8.61 11.91 -0.43
N PRO A 233 -9.24 12.40 -1.49
CA PRO A 233 -9.23 11.75 -2.80
C PRO A 233 -7.81 11.78 -3.40
N GLU A 234 -7.61 11.08 -4.51
CA GLU A 234 -6.44 11.28 -5.36
C GLU A 234 -6.37 12.73 -5.82
N SER A 235 -5.16 13.30 -5.89
CA SER A 235 -4.92 14.67 -6.35
C SER A 235 -3.57 14.74 -7.05
N PRO A 236 -3.23 15.86 -7.74
CA PRO A 236 -1.92 15.99 -8.38
C PRO A 236 -0.72 15.80 -7.44
N ILE A 237 -0.91 16.02 -6.14
CA ILE A 237 0.14 15.87 -5.11
C ILE A 237 -0.03 14.65 -4.20
N TYR A 238 -1.12 13.90 -4.33
CA TYR A 238 -1.42 12.78 -3.44
C TYR A 238 -1.90 11.54 -4.19
N HIS A 239 -1.10 10.49 -4.14
CA HIS A 239 -1.40 9.16 -4.68
C HIS A 239 -1.33 8.12 -3.56
N LYS A 240 -2.48 7.61 -3.13
CA LYS A 240 -2.59 6.66 -2.00
C LYS A 240 -1.67 5.46 -2.13
N GLY A 241 -1.58 4.90 -3.33
CA GLY A 241 -0.75 3.74 -3.62
C GLY A 241 0.76 3.98 -3.55
N GLN A 242 1.22 5.23 -3.43
CA GLN A 242 2.64 5.58 -3.42
C GLN A 242 3.14 6.05 -2.05
N VAL A 243 2.24 6.20 -1.07
CA VAL A 243 2.57 6.75 0.25
C VAL A 243 2.25 5.73 1.33
N LEU A 244 3.12 5.64 2.34
CA LEU A 244 2.87 4.92 3.59
C LEU A 244 2.75 5.92 4.72
N TYR A 245 1.65 5.86 5.47
CA TYR A 245 1.46 6.67 6.66
C TYR A 245 2.52 6.32 7.72
N GLY A 246 3.03 7.31 8.38
CA GLY A 246 4.06 7.12 9.39
C GLY A 246 5.49 7.06 8.86
N LEU A 247 5.72 6.78 7.57
CA LEU A 247 7.08 6.55 7.02
C LEU A 247 7.98 7.79 7.14
N CYS A 248 7.44 8.99 7.02
CA CYS A 248 8.20 10.24 7.19
C CYS A 248 8.90 10.29 8.55
N TRP A 249 8.24 9.86 9.62
CA TRP A 249 8.79 9.80 10.97
C TRP A 249 9.53 8.49 11.28
N ALA A 250 9.05 7.37 10.75
CA ALA A 250 9.56 6.03 11.03
C ALA A 250 10.86 5.68 10.30
N LYS A 251 11.17 6.31 9.16
CA LYS A 251 12.27 5.92 8.24
C LYS A 251 13.62 5.69 8.93
N ASN A 252 14.01 6.56 9.86
CA ASN A 252 15.28 6.43 10.57
C ASN A 252 15.24 5.32 11.63
N ASN A 253 14.09 5.13 12.27
CA ASN A 253 13.90 4.07 13.25
C ASN A 253 13.81 2.70 12.59
N ILE A 254 13.21 2.60 11.40
CA ILE A 254 13.21 1.40 10.56
C ILE A 254 14.66 1.02 10.21
N ARG A 255 15.48 1.96 9.73
CA ARG A 255 16.89 1.69 9.44
C ARG A 255 17.68 1.25 10.68
N ARG A 256 17.45 1.88 11.83
CA ARG A 256 18.13 1.55 13.09
C ARG A 256 17.75 0.16 13.60
N ALA A 257 16.46 -0.16 13.57
CA ALA A 257 15.93 -1.47 13.98
C ALA A 257 16.17 -2.55 12.92
N ASP A 258 16.45 -2.16 11.67
CA ASP A 258 16.51 -3.00 10.48
C ASP A 258 15.22 -3.84 10.33
N THR A 259 14.08 -3.27 10.69
CA THR A 259 12.77 -3.87 10.56
C THR A 259 11.67 -2.80 10.56
N ALA A 260 10.60 -3.03 9.81
CA ALA A 260 9.39 -2.22 9.84
C ALA A 260 8.24 -3.01 10.45
N LEU A 261 7.35 -2.32 11.16
CA LEU A 261 6.05 -2.85 11.59
C LEU A 261 5.00 -2.31 10.62
N LEU A 262 4.39 -3.18 9.82
CA LEU A 262 3.32 -2.84 8.91
C LEU A 262 1.99 -3.11 9.61
N VAL A 263 1.21 -2.06 9.87
CA VAL A 263 -0.11 -2.12 10.52
C VAL A 263 -1.22 -1.67 9.56
N GLU A 264 -2.50 -1.82 9.94
CA GLU A 264 -3.61 -1.54 9.04
C GLU A 264 -3.92 -0.06 8.86
N GLY A 265 -3.78 0.75 9.93
CA GLY A 265 -4.31 2.09 9.91
C GLY A 265 -3.55 3.16 10.68
N TYR A 266 -4.12 4.36 10.64
CA TYR A 266 -3.57 5.55 11.25
C TYR A 266 -3.39 5.41 12.77
N MET A 267 -4.47 4.98 13.46
CA MET A 267 -4.47 4.87 14.91
C MET A 267 -3.45 3.86 15.39
N ASP A 268 -3.36 2.69 14.73
CA ASP A 268 -2.38 1.67 15.09
C ASP A 268 -0.96 2.22 15.00
N THR A 269 -0.65 2.96 13.92
CA THR A 269 0.66 3.60 13.73
C THR A 269 0.96 4.57 14.87
N VAL A 270 0.02 5.45 15.21
CA VAL A 270 0.22 6.49 16.24
C VAL A 270 0.31 5.87 17.62
N SER A 271 -0.60 4.93 17.96
CA SER A 271 -0.61 4.26 19.27
C SER A 271 0.64 3.41 19.49
N LEU A 272 1.11 2.73 18.45
CA LEU A 272 2.37 1.97 18.51
C LEU A 272 3.56 2.90 18.73
N ALA A 273 3.60 4.03 18.02
CA ALA A 273 4.67 5.01 18.20
C ALA A 273 4.67 5.63 19.59
N ALA A 274 3.48 5.95 20.15
CA ALA A 274 3.32 6.39 21.54
C ALA A 274 3.84 5.36 22.55
N ALA A 275 3.69 4.06 22.23
CA ALA A 275 4.21 2.97 23.05
C ALA A 275 5.70 2.63 22.80
N GLY A 276 6.41 3.41 21.97
CA GLY A 276 7.84 3.24 21.70
C GLY A 276 8.17 2.34 20.49
N PHE A 277 7.18 1.90 19.69
CA PHE A 277 7.39 1.21 18.43
C PHE A 277 7.43 2.22 17.28
N GLU A 278 8.49 3.00 17.22
CA GLU A 278 8.65 4.13 16.30
C GLU A 278 8.94 3.73 14.84
N ASN A 279 8.96 2.43 14.52
CA ASN A 279 9.16 1.86 13.19
C ASN A 279 7.85 1.36 12.55
N ALA A 280 6.70 1.80 13.06
CA ALA A 280 5.38 1.45 12.55
C ALA A 280 5.00 2.32 11.33
N VAL A 281 4.40 1.67 10.31
CA VAL A 281 3.86 2.32 9.10
C VAL A 281 2.58 1.63 8.66
N ALA A 282 1.70 2.35 7.93
CA ALA A 282 0.45 1.78 7.44
C ALA A 282 0.16 2.17 5.99
N PRO A 283 -0.50 1.31 5.19
CA PRO A 283 -1.14 1.70 3.95
C PRO A 283 -2.37 2.59 4.25
N LEU A 284 -2.85 3.31 3.24
CA LEU A 284 -3.82 4.39 3.42
C LEU A 284 -5.26 3.96 3.06
N GLY A 285 -5.81 2.98 3.79
CA GLY A 285 -7.17 2.49 3.54
C GLY A 285 -7.31 1.71 2.23
N THR A 286 -6.21 1.17 1.73
CA THR A 286 -6.12 0.31 0.55
C THR A 286 -5.21 -0.88 0.86
N ALA A 287 -5.32 -1.95 0.07
CA ALA A 287 -4.33 -3.03 0.16
C ALA A 287 -2.92 -2.49 -0.15
N MET A 288 -1.90 -3.12 0.43
CA MET A 288 -0.48 -2.82 0.15
C MET A 288 -0.20 -2.88 -1.34
N THR A 289 0.46 -1.86 -1.89
CA THR A 289 0.83 -1.80 -3.32
C THR A 289 2.29 -2.18 -3.55
N ALA A 290 2.63 -2.48 -4.80
CA ALA A 290 4.02 -2.75 -5.20
C ALA A 290 4.92 -1.51 -4.99
N GLU A 291 4.40 -0.31 -5.26
CA GLU A 291 5.10 0.96 -5.07
C GLU A 291 5.40 1.22 -3.59
N GLN A 292 4.43 0.97 -2.70
CA GLN A 292 4.62 1.08 -1.25
C GLN A 292 5.65 0.06 -0.74
N ALA A 293 5.62 -1.18 -1.25
CA ALA A 293 6.62 -2.20 -0.92
C ALA A 293 8.02 -1.81 -1.42
N ALA A 294 8.13 -1.31 -2.65
CA ALA A 294 9.38 -0.81 -3.20
C ALA A 294 9.92 0.41 -2.41
N LEU A 295 9.02 1.28 -1.94
CA LEU A 295 9.38 2.40 -1.08
C LEU A 295 9.94 1.90 0.26
N LEU A 296 9.27 0.93 0.92
CA LEU A 296 9.69 0.39 2.21
C LEU A 296 11.03 -0.35 2.11
N ARG A 297 11.28 -1.05 0.99
CA ARG A 297 12.54 -1.76 0.71
C ARG A 297 13.78 -0.87 0.75
N ARG A 298 13.65 0.45 0.53
CA ARG A 298 14.76 1.41 0.64
C ARG A 298 15.31 1.54 2.07
N TYR A 299 14.55 1.10 3.07
CA TYR A 299 14.86 1.29 4.49
C TYR A 299 15.17 0.00 5.23
N THR A 300 14.57 -1.12 4.84
CA THR A 300 14.81 -2.45 5.43
C THR A 300 14.41 -3.55 4.46
N GLN A 301 14.89 -4.77 4.72
CA GLN A 301 14.39 -5.99 4.06
C GLN A 301 13.41 -6.78 4.94
N ARG A 302 13.31 -6.47 6.23
CA ARG A 302 12.48 -7.22 7.19
C ARG A 302 11.23 -6.43 7.54
N VAL A 303 10.06 -7.07 7.39
CA VAL A 303 8.77 -6.45 7.68
C VAL A 303 7.96 -7.40 8.55
N HIS A 304 7.56 -6.94 9.73
CA HIS A 304 6.57 -7.62 10.54
C HIS A 304 5.19 -7.08 10.17
N VAL A 305 4.33 -7.95 9.65
CA VAL A 305 2.93 -7.62 9.35
C VAL A 305 2.11 -7.87 10.61
N LEU A 306 1.52 -6.81 11.12
CA LEU A 306 0.79 -6.78 12.38
C LEU A 306 -0.60 -6.19 12.12
N PHE A 307 -1.49 -6.99 11.56
CA PHE A 307 -2.86 -6.66 11.22
C PHE A 307 -3.84 -7.25 12.24
N ASP A 308 -5.10 -6.87 12.14
CA ASP A 308 -6.14 -7.33 13.05
C ASP A 308 -6.27 -8.86 13.03
N SER A 309 -6.67 -9.45 14.16
CA SER A 309 -6.80 -10.91 14.30
C SER A 309 -8.08 -11.48 13.69
N ASP A 310 -8.89 -10.66 13.05
CA ASP A 310 -10.12 -11.08 12.39
C ASP A 310 -9.87 -11.73 11.00
N PRO A 311 -10.87 -12.40 10.39
CA PRO A 311 -10.70 -13.03 9.08
C PRO A 311 -10.34 -12.04 7.95
N ALA A 312 -10.78 -10.77 8.03
CA ALA A 312 -10.48 -9.76 7.03
C ALA A 312 -9.02 -9.28 7.15
N GLY A 313 -8.55 -9.01 8.38
CA GLY A 313 -7.16 -8.66 8.68
C GLY A 313 -6.19 -9.79 8.31
N LEU A 314 -6.55 -11.05 8.60
CA LEU A 314 -5.73 -12.20 8.19
C LEU A 314 -5.55 -12.29 6.67
N LYS A 315 -6.61 -12.02 5.92
CA LYS A 315 -6.58 -11.98 4.47
C LYS A 315 -5.73 -10.83 3.94
N ALA A 316 -5.88 -9.64 4.53
CA ALA A 316 -5.06 -8.48 4.22
C ALA A 316 -3.57 -8.77 4.52
N THR A 317 -3.28 -9.47 5.63
CA THR A 317 -1.93 -9.93 6.01
C THR A 317 -1.28 -10.76 4.89
N PHE A 318 -1.98 -11.76 4.36
CA PHE A 318 -1.40 -12.63 3.32
C PHE A 318 -1.26 -11.92 1.98
N ARG A 319 -2.20 -11.04 1.62
CA ARG A 319 -2.09 -10.20 0.42
C ARG A 319 -0.88 -9.24 0.54
N ALA A 320 -0.72 -8.57 1.66
CA ALA A 320 0.44 -7.72 1.92
C ALA A 320 1.75 -8.53 1.90
N GLY A 321 1.76 -9.72 2.50
CA GLY A 321 2.91 -10.63 2.49
C GLY A 321 3.35 -11.01 1.08
N ASP A 322 2.41 -11.37 0.20
CA ASP A 322 2.72 -11.73 -1.18
C ASP A 322 3.29 -10.52 -1.97
N VAL A 323 2.75 -9.30 -1.77
CA VAL A 323 3.29 -8.06 -2.36
C VAL A 323 4.70 -7.74 -1.85
N LEU A 324 4.94 -7.91 -0.54
CA LEU A 324 6.25 -7.69 0.07
C LEU A 324 7.29 -8.69 -0.47
N LEU A 325 6.95 -9.97 -0.60
CA LEU A 325 7.81 -11.00 -1.20
C LEU A 325 8.15 -10.66 -2.66
N ALA A 326 7.16 -10.20 -3.43
CA ALA A 326 7.36 -9.79 -4.82
C ALA A 326 8.29 -8.58 -4.95
N ALA A 327 8.34 -7.71 -3.94
CA ALA A 327 9.29 -6.61 -3.87
C ALA A 327 10.67 -7.02 -3.32
N GLY A 328 10.88 -8.30 -2.97
CA GLY A 328 12.14 -8.82 -2.39
C GLY A 328 12.33 -8.45 -0.92
N LEU A 329 11.23 -8.26 -0.20
CA LEU A 329 11.21 -8.10 1.26
C LEU A 329 10.95 -9.45 1.93
N HIS A 330 11.24 -9.56 3.22
CA HIS A 330 11.03 -10.75 4.05
C HIS A 330 9.92 -10.50 5.07
N PRO A 331 8.64 -10.76 4.72
CA PRO A 331 7.52 -10.57 5.63
C PRO A 331 7.42 -11.68 6.67
N SER A 332 7.25 -11.29 7.93
CA SER A 332 6.86 -12.18 9.03
C SER A 332 5.52 -11.73 9.59
N VAL A 333 4.67 -12.65 9.98
CA VAL A 333 3.34 -12.39 10.52
C VAL A 333 3.38 -12.42 12.03
N VAL A 334 2.94 -11.34 12.64
CA VAL A 334 2.71 -11.25 14.09
C VAL A 334 1.28 -11.69 14.37
N THR A 335 1.11 -12.74 15.17
CA THR A 335 -0.22 -13.23 15.54
C THR A 335 -0.66 -12.61 16.85
N LEU A 336 -1.76 -11.89 16.84
CA LEU A 336 -2.39 -11.33 18.03
C LEU A 336 -3.42 -12.31 18.62
N PRO A 337 -3.76 -12.17 19.91
CA PRO A 337 -4.87 -12.91 20.51
C PRO A 337 -6.19 -12.63 19.77
N PRO A 338 -7.12 -13.61 19.70
CA PRO A 338 -8.41 -13.41 19.05
C PRO A 338 -9.17 -12.19 19.57
N GLY A 339 -9.65 -11.34 18.66
CA GLY A 339 -10.41 -10.13 18.98
C GLY A 339 -9.58 -8.93 19.44
N GLU A 340 -8.25 -9.03 19.40
CA GLU A 340 -7.35 -7.90 19.68
C GLU A 340 -6.82 -7.31 18.38
N ASP A 341 -6.67 -5.99 18.37
CA ASP A 341 -5.90 -5.22 17.41
C ASP A 341 -4.61 -4.67 18.07
N PRO A 342 -3.64 -4.14 17.30
CA PRO A 342 -2.38 -3.64 17.87
C PRO A 342 -2.57 -2.55 18.92
N ASP A 343 -3.50 -1.60 18.68
CA ASP A 343 -3.81 -0.49 19.57
C ASP A 343 -4.40 -0.99 20.91
N THR A 344 -5.41 -1.86 20.85
CA THR A 344 -6.03 -2.42 22.07
C THR A 344 -5.07 -3.28 22.87
N LEU A 345 -4.20 -4.06 22.21
CA LEU A 345 -3.22 -4.89 22.90
C LEU A 345 -2.20 -4.05 23.65
N VAL A 346 -1.65 -3.01 22.99
CA VAL A 346 -0.70 -2.09 23.64
C VAL A 346 -1.34 -1.37 24.80
N HIS A 347 -2.58 -0.90 24.64
CA HIS A 347 -3.30 -0.22 25.73
C HIS A 347 -3.56 -1.12 26.94
N LYS A 348 -3.90 -2.40 26.71
CA LYS A 348 -4.19 -3.36 27.79
C LYS A 348 -2.95 -3.94 28.47
N LYS A 349 -1.89 -4.24 27.71
CA LYS A 349 -0.74 -5.01 28.17
C LYS A 349 0.60 -4.24 28.11
N GLY A 350 0.56 -2.99 27.62
CA GLY A 350 1.76 -2.17 27.41
C GLY A 350 2.66 -2.67 26.28
N ALA A 351 3.78 -1.98 26.10
CA ALA A 351 4.76 -2.30 25.07
C ALA A 351 5.33 -3.73 25.20
N GLU A 352 5.61 -4.19 26.43
CA GLU A 352 6.14 -5.53 26.67
C GLU A 352 5.16 -6.62 26.25
N GLY A 353 3.84 -6.41 26.46
CA GLY A 353 2.82 -7.34 26.03
C GLY A 353 2.80 -7.56 24.51
N LEU A 354 3.00 -6.49 23.73
CA LEU A 354 3.09 -6.57 22.27
C LEU A 354 4.44 -7.14 21.81
N ARG A 355 5.53 -6.79 22.51
CA ARG A 355 6.90 -7.27 22.16
C ARG A 355 6.98 -8.79 22.15
N VAL A 356 6.33 -9.47 23.09
CA VAL A 356 6.25 -10.94 23.16
C VAL A 356 5.68 -11.52 21.85
N HIS A 357 4.66 -10.88 21.28
CA HIS A 357 4.06 -11.33 20.02
C HIS A 357 4.94 -11.03 18.80
N ILE A 358 5.61 -9.88 18.81
CA ILE A 358 6.56 -9.51 17.74
C ILE A 358 7.74 -10.48 17.71
N ASP A 359 8.28 -10.86 18.85
CA ASP A 359 9.39 -11.83 18.96
C ASP A 359 8.99 -13.24 18.52
N GLN A 360 7.71 -13.56 18.54
CA GLN A 360 7.13 -14.80 18.07
C GLN A 360 6.64 -14.76 16.62
N ALA A 361 6.93 -13.66 15.89
CA ALA A 361 6.53 -13.53 14.49
C ALA A 361 7.12 -14.67 13.64
N VAL A 362 6.29 -15.25 12.80
CA VAL A 362 6.67 -16.35 11.92
C VAL A 362 6.62 -15.92 10.45
N ASP A 363 7.43 -16.55 9.61
CA ASP A 363 7.41 -16.33 8.17
C ASP A 363 5.99 -16.46 7.59
N VAL A 364 5.67 -15.65 6.56
CA VAL A 364 4.31 -15.59 5.99
C VAL A 364 3.85 -16.94 5.42
N LEU A 365 4.75 -17.73 4.81
CA LEU A 365 4.41 -19.07 4.34
C LEU A 365 4.17 -20.02 5.51
N ASP A 366 5.02 -19.96 6.53
CA ASP A 366 4.86 -20.80 7.72
C ASP A 366 3.53 -20.51 8.42
N ARG A 367 3.11 -19.23 8.49
CA ARG A 367 1.79 -18.89 9.05
C ARG A 367 0.63 -19.41 8.19
N LYS A 368 0.74 -19.32 6.86
CA LYS A 368 -0.26 -19.93 5.95
C LYS A 368 -0.36 -21.44 6.17
N LEU A 369 0.78 -22.12 6.28
CA LEU A 369 0.82 -23.57 6.54
C LEU A 369 0.17 -23.94 7.88
N GLN A 370 0.50 -23.20 8.96
CA GLN A 370 -0.10 -23.40 10.28
C GLN A 370 -1.63 -23.30 10.25
N ILE A 371 -2.17 -22.24 9.62
CA ILE A 371 -3.61 -22.04 9.53
C ILE A 371 -4.31 -23.13 8.71
N LEU A 372 -3.68 -23.58 7.61
CA LEU A 372 -4.22 -24.67 6.81
C LEU A 372 -4.22 -26.00 7.59
N GLU A 373 -3.20 -26.22 8.42
CA GLU A 373 -3.10 -27.38 9.31
C GLU A 373 -4.13 -27.31 10.45
N GLU A 374 -4.27 -26.16 11.11
CA GLU A 374 -5.29 -25.90 12.15
C GLU A 374 -6.73 -26.13 11.61
N ARG A 375 -6.96 -25.91 10.32
CA ARG A 375 -8.26 -26.10 9.64
C ARG A 375 -8.40 -27.47 8.97
N ASP A 376 -7.48 -28.39 9.22
CA ASP A 376 -7.48 -29.77 8.70
C ASP A 376 -7.47 -29.87 7.15
N HIS A 377 -6.85 -28.90 6.48
CA HIS A 377 -6.77 -28.85 5.02
C HIS A 377 -5.77 -29.85 4.40
N PHE A 378 -5.13 -30.71 5.21
CA PHE A 378 -4.19 -31.73 4.73
C PHE A 378 -4.68 -33.17 4.94
N SER A 379 -5.90 -33.36 5.45
CA SER A 379 -6.45 -34.69 5.79
C SER A 379 -6.99 -35.49 4.59
N GLY A 380 -7.30 -34.83 3.48
CA GLY A 380 -7.89 -35.45 2.30
C GLY A 380 -7.28 -34.93 0.99
N ILE A 381 -7.50 -35.67 -0.12
CA ILE A 381 -6.91 -35.38 -1.42
C ILE A 381 -7.38 -34.02 -1.95
N GLU A 382 -8.69 -33.76 -1.85
CA GLU A 382 -9.29 -32.51 -2.37
C GLU A 382 -8.87 -31.30 -1.52
N GLN A 383 -8.89 -31.46 -0.18
CA GLN A 383 -8.43 -30.44 0.76
C GLN A 383 -6.94 -30.10 0.54
N THR A 384 -6.10 -31.12 0.39
CA THR A 384 -4.67 -30.93 0.10
C THR A 384 -4.46 -30.21 -1.23
N ARG A 385 -5.23 -30.56 -2.27
CA ARG A 385 -5.15 -29.85 -3.57
C ARG A 385 -5.55 -28.38 -3.40
N SER A 386 -6.65 -28.10 -2.71
CA SER A 386 -7.08 -26.74 -2.40
C SER A 386 -6.04 -25.94 -1.60
N ALA A 387 -5.41 -26.60 -0.60
CA ALA A 387 -4.33 -25.99 0.17
C ALA A 387 -3.12 -25.62 -0.68
N VAL A 388 -2.70 -26.50 -1.59
CA VAL A 388 -1.60 -26.22 -2.52
C VAL A 388 -1.94 -25.01 -3.40
N ASP A 389 -3.16 -24.93 -3.94
CA ASP A 389 -3.60 -23.80 -4.77
C ASP A 389 -3.54 -22.45 -4.01
N ARG A 390 -3.77 -22.47 -2.69
CA ARG A 390 -3.66 -21.27 -1.82
C ARG A 390 -2.20 -20.90 -1.51
N LEU A 391 -1.27 -21.87 -1.53
CA LEU A 391 0.14 -21.66 -1.22
C LEU A 391 0.97 -21.23 -2.45
N LEU A 392 0.60 -21.70 -3.65
CA LEU A 392 1.32 -21.41 -4.89
C LEU A 392 1.50 -19.90 -5.19
N PRO A 393 0.53 -18.99 -4.96
CA PRO A 393 0.72 -17.56 -5.16
C PRO A 393 1.87 -16.99 -4.33
N THR A 394 1.99 -17.39 -3.06
CA THR A 394 3.08 -16.95 -2.16
C THR A 394 4.45 -17.43 -2.65
N ILE A 395 4.55 -18.69 -3.11
CA ILE A 395 5.81 -19.20 -3.66
C ILE A 395 6.18 -18.45 -4.96
N ARG A 396 5.20 -18.12 -5.80
CA ARG A 396 5.42 -17.35 -7.04
C ARG A 396 5.89 -15.93 -6.77
N ALA A 397 5.43 -15.33 -5.69
CA ALA A 397 5.82 -13.97 -5.32
C ALA A 397 7.30 -13.86 -4.93
N VAL A 398 7.92 -14.94 -4.49
CA VAL A 398 9.33 -14.93 -4.05
C VAL A 398 10.27 -14.68 -5.22
N GLN A 399 11.06 -13.60 -5.14
CA GLN A 399 12.05 -13.25 -6.16
C GLN A 399 13.38 -14.01 -5.98
N ASP A 400 13.79 -14.25 -4.72
CA ASP A 400 15.02 -14.96 -4.39
C ASP A 400 14.89 -16.46 -4.70
N PRO A 401 15.74 -17.02 -5.60
CA PRO A 401 15.67 -18.43 -5.98
C PRO A 401 15.88 -19.39 -4.80
N THR A 402 16.76 -19.02 -3.86
CA THR A 402 17.05 -19.86 -2.69
C THR A 402 15.89 -19.90 -1.73
N LEU A 403 15.28 -18.74 -1.44
CA LEU A 403 14.09 -18.66 -0.61
C LEU A 403 12.90 -19.39 -1.26
N ARG A 404 12.75 -19.28 -2.58
CA ARG A 404 11.72 -20.02 -3.34
C ARG A 404 11.92 -21.53 -3.21
N ASP A 405 13.15 -21.99 -3.31
CA ASP A 405 13.51 -23.40 -3.14
C ASP A 405 13.14 -23.93 -1.73
N ILE A 406 13.45 -23.16 -0.70
CA ILE A 406 13.08 -23.45 0.69
C ILE A 406 11.55 -23.52 0.83
N TYR A 407 10.80 -22.60 0.22
CA TYR A 407 9.33 -22.59 0.27
C TYR A 407 8.73 -23.81 -0.42
N VAL A 408 9.23 -24.18 -1.62
CA VAL A 408 8.79 -25.39 -2.32
C VAL A 408 9.03 -26.63 -1.46
N SER A 409 10.20 -26.74 -0.84
CA SER A 409 10.54 -27.88 0.04
C SER A 409 9.61 -27.95 1.25
N LYS A 410 9.37 -26.84 1.94
CA LYS A 410 8.43 -26.78 3.08
C LYS A 410 7.02 -27.21 2.70
N VAL A 411 6.51 -26.76 1.54
CA VAL A 411 5.18 -27.12 1.05
C VAL A 411 5.15 -28.60 0.68
N ALA A 412 6.16 -29.14 0.01
CA ALA A 412 6.27 -30.56 -0.31
C ALA A 412 6.21 -31.44 0.95
N ASP A 413 7.00 -31.09 1.97
CA ASP A 413 7.07 -31.83 3.25
C ASP A 413 5.72 -31.82 3.99
N ARG A 414 4.98 -30.69 3.96
CA ARG A 414 3.71 -30.56 4.70
C ARG A 414 2.51 -31.16 3.97
N THR A 415 2.51 -31.08 2.62
CA THR A 415 1.38 -31.56 1.81
C THR A 415 1.55 -33.00 1.32
N GLY A 416 2.76 -33.55 1.37
CA GLY A 416 3.09 -34.86 0.77
C GLY A 416 3.12 -34.82 -0.78
N VAL A 417 2.95 -33.66 -1.39
CA VAL A 417 3.07 -33.49 -2.84
C VAL A 417 4.54 -33.46 -3.23
N ARG A 418 4.90 -34.22 -4.26
CA ARG A 418 6.30 -34.26 -4.72
C ARG A 418 6.77 -32.89 -5.18
N ARG A 419 8.00 -32.55 -4.86
CA ARG A 419 8.64 -31.29 -5.19
C ARG A 419 8.58 -30.98 -6.69
N GLU A 420 8.87 -31.97 -7.53
CA GLU A 420 8.85 -31.84 -8.99
C GLU A 420 7.47 -31.42 -9.51
N THR A 421 6.40 -31.96 -8.88
CA THR A 421 5.02 -31.59 -9.23
C THR A 421 4.72 -30.14 -8.88
N LEU A 422 5.20 -29.64 -7.71
CA LEU A 422 5.04 -28.24 -7.33
C LEU A 422 5.82 -27.32 -8.27
N GLU A 423 7.04 -27.69 -8.65
CA GLU A 423 7.87 -26.94 -9.60
C GLU A 423 7.22 -26.89 -11.00
N GLU A 424 6.62 -28.01 -11.45
CA GLU A 424 5.84 -28.02 -12.69
C GLU A 424 4.62 -27.09 -12.64
N GLU A 425 3.87 -27.08 -11.54
CA GLU A 425 2.72 -26.18 -11.37
C GLU A 425 3.15 -24.70 -11.34
N LEU A 426 4.29 -24.40 -10.73
CA LEU A 426 4.88 -23.08 -10.75
C LEU A 426 5.33 -22.68 -12.17
N ALA A 427 5.93 -23.61 -12.93
CA ALA A 427 6.40 -23.38 -14.29
C ALA A 427 5.25 -23.26 -15.30
N ARG A 428 4.18 -24.05 -15.16
CA ARG A 428 3.00 -24.00 -16.06
C ARG A 428 2.36 -22.61 -16.10
N ALA A 429 2.22 -21.96 -14.95
CA ALA A 429 1.69 -20.59 -14.90
C ALA A 429 2.65 -19.57 -15.55
N THR A 430 3.97 -19.82 -15.50
CA THR A 430 4.98 -18.95 -16.15
C THR A 430 5.07 -19.20 -17.66
N SER A 431 4.80 -20.42 -18.13
CA SER A 431 4.84 -20.77 -19.56
C SER A 431 3.61 -20.29 -20.32
N THR A 432 2.45 -20.23 -19.68
CA THR A 432 1.26 -19.56 -20.23
C THR A 432 1.50 -18.06 -20.44
N LEU A 433 2.41 -17.45 -19.68
CA LEU A 433 2.81 -16.04 -19.83
C LEU A 433 3.90 -15.84 -20.93
N ARG A 434 4.69 -16.88 -21.29
CA ARG A 434 5.82 -16.76 -22.25
C ARG A 434 5.53 -17.19 -23.69
N GLN A 435 4.42 -17.86 -23.98
CA GLN A 435 4.08 -18.29 -25.34
C GLN A 435 3.12 -17.31 -26.04
N ALA A 436 3.57 -16.10 -26.29
CA ALA A 436 2.96 -15.21 -27.28
C ALA A 436 3.81 -15.24 -28.56
N PRO A 437 3.27 -15.61 -29.73
CA PRO A 437 4.02 -15.59 -31.00
C PRO A 437 4.18 -14.16 -31.52
N ALA A 438 5.34 -13.90 -32.14
CA ALA A 438 5.75 -12.62 -32.71
C ALA A 438 4.74 -12.02 -33.73
N PRO A 439 4.71 -10.68 -33.89
CA PRO A 439 3.64 -9.97 -34.56
C PRO A 439 3.70 -10.10 -36.10
N ARG A 440 2.60 -10.45 -36.74
CA ARG A 440 2.35 -10.26 -38.18
C ARG A 440 1.46 -9.04 -38.42
N ARG A 441 1.87 -8.29 -39.45
CA ARG A 441 1.45 -6.97 -39.93
C ARG A 441 -0.06 -6.71 -40.04
N ALA A 442 -0.35 -5.45 -39.88
CA ALA A 442 -1.62 -4.72 -39.87
C ALA A 442 -2.60 -5.03 -41.01
N ALA A 443 -3.89 -5.05 -40.69
CA ALA A 443 -4.98 -4.69 -41.61
C ALA A 443 -6.21 -4.16 -40.85
N GLN A 444 -6.51 -2.92 -41.17
CA GLN A 444 -7.80 -2.23 -41.24
C GLN A 444 -8.79 -2.19 -40.06
N ARG A 445 -9.01 -0.96 -39.64
CA ARG A 445 -10.05 -0.47 -38.70
C ARG A 445 -11.46 -0.87 -39.10
N ARG A 446 -12.23 -1.38 -38.13
CA ARG A 446 -13.68 -1.25 -38.06
C ARG A 446 -14.08 -0.66 -36.72
N VAL A 447 -14.93 0.34 -36.80
CA VAL A 447 -15.58 1.05 -35.69
C VAL A 447 -16.43 0.03 -34.93
N VAL A 448 -16.24 -0.05 -33.60
CA VAL A 448 -17.07 -0.88 -32.71
C VAL A 448 -17.73 0.04 -31.71
N THR A 449 -19.04 0.01 -31.69
CA THR A 449 -19.95 0.61 -30.69
C THR A 449 -19.66 0.05 -29.28
N PRO A 450 -19.87 0.83 -28.21
CA PRO A 450 -19.60 0.37 -26.84
C PRO A 450 -20.58 -0.75 -26.45
N SER A 451 -20.05 -1.94 -26.18
CA SER A 451 -20.82 -3.04 -25.63
C SER A 451 -20.83 -2.96 -24.10
N ILE A 452 -22.03 -3.06 -23.52
CA ILE A 452 -22.29 -3.24 -22.10
C ILE A 452 -21.48 -4.44 -21.59
N PRO A 453 -20.78 -4.34 -20.44
CA PRO A 453 -20.01 -5.45 -19.89
C PRO A 453 -20.92 -6.67 -19.66
N PRO A 454 -20.44 -7.90 -19.92
CA PRO A 454 -21.25 -9.08 -19.70
C PRO A 454 -21.53 -9.23 -18.19
N MET A 455 -22.78 -9.07 -17.78
CA MET A 455 -23.27 -9.30 -16.40
C MET A 455 -23.00 -10.72 -15.88
N GLY A 456 -22.43 -11.60 -16.71
CA GLY A 456 -22.19 -13.00 -16.42
C GLY A 456 -21.05 -13.27 -15.42
N ALA A 457 -19.96 -12.51 -15.44
CA ALA A 457 -18.77 -12.83 -14.65
C ALA A 457 -18.97 -12.56 -13.14
N GLU A 458 -19.54 -11.42 -12.78
CA GLU A 458 -19.88 -11.09 -11.38
C GLU A 458 -20.89 -12.09 -10.82
N ARG A 459 -21.92 -12.41 -11.60
CA ARG A 459 -22.96 -13.39 -11.21
C ARG A 459 -22.37 -14.80 -11.02
N GLU A 460 -21.48 -15.22 -11.89
CA GLU A 460 -20.83 -16.54 -11.81
C GLU A 460 -19.93 -16.67 -10.58
N LEU A 461 -19.21 -15.61 -10.19
CA LEU A 461 -18.44 -15.59 -8.95
C LEU A 461 -19.34 -15.69 -7.71
N LEU A 462 -20.40 -14.89 -7.66
CA LEU A 462 -21.36 -14.94 -6.54
C LEU A 462 -22.07 -16.28 -6.47
N LEU A 463 -22.39 -16.89 -7.61
CA LEU A 463 -22.99 -18.22 -7.64
C LEU A 463 -22.02 -19.29 -7.12
N LEU A 464 -20.71 -19.20 -7.42
CA LEU A 464 -19.70 -20.05 -6.79
C LEU A 464 -19.72 -19.90 -5.27
N MET A 465 -19.75 -18.66 -4.77
CA MET A 465 -19.78 -18.37 -3.33
C MET A 465 -21.01 -18.90 -2.61
N THR A 466 -22.19 -18.94 -3.28
CA THR A 466 -23.43 -19.50 -2.69
C THR A 466 -23.46 -21.02 -2.71
N LYS A 467 -22.81 -21.67 -3.67
CA LYS A 467 -22.83 -23.15 -3.80
C LYS A 467 -21.79 -23.85 -2.94
N ASP A 468 -20.63 -23.24 -2.77
CA ASP A 468 -19.56 -23.78 -1.95
C ASP A 468 -18.88 -22.63 -1.19
N ARG A 469 -18.92 -22.70 0.14
CA ARG A 469 -18.45 -21.66 1.06
C ARG A 469 -16.96 -21.39 0.96
N ASP A 470 -16.17 -22.35 0.53
CA ASP A 470 -14.73 -22.16 0.28
C ASP A 470 -14.45 -21.12 -0.80
N TRP A 471 -15.41 -20.87 -1.70
CA TRP A 471 -15.30 -19.84 -2.72
C TRP A 471 -15.48 -18.43 -2.17
N ILE A 472 -16.12 -18.24 -1.02
CA ILE A 472 -16.29 -16.93 -0.40
C ILE A 472 -14.91 -16.34 -0.04
N GLU A 473 -14.09 -17.14 0.64
CA GLU A 473 -12.72 -16.74 0.95
C GLU A 473 -11.90 -16.50 -0.33
N ARG A 474 -12.02 -17.40 -1.29
CA ARG A 474 -11.23 -17.36 -2.52
C ARG A 474 -11.59 -16.19 -3.45
N VAL A 475 -12.87 -15.90 -3.67
CA VAL A 475 -13.30 -14.73 -4.48
C VAL A 475 -12.93 -13.44 -3.78
N GLY A 476 -13.16 -13.37 -2.50
CA GLY A 476 -12.78 -12.24 -1.71
C GLY A 476 -11.26 -12.02 -1.61
N GLU A 477 -10.35 -12.99 -1.92
CA GLU A 477 -8.91 -12.79 -2.08
C GLU A 477 -8.55 -11.94 -3.32
N TYR A 478 -9.40 -11.95 -4.32
CA TYR A 478 -9.17 -11.25 -5.59
C TYR A 478 -9.95 -9.95 -5.70
N PHE A 479 -11.11 -9.84 -5.05
CA PHE A 479 -12.05 -8.73 -5.22
C PHE A 479 -12.53 -8.15 -3.89
N GLY A 480 -12.68 -6.82 -3.86
CA GLY A 480 -13.42 -6.10 -2.85
C GLY A 480 -14.84 -5.76 -3.34
N PRO A 481 -15.71 -5.20 -2.49
CA PRO A 481 -17.06 -4.77 -2.89
C PRO A 481 -17.06 -3.81 -4.08
N ASP A 482 -16.06 -2.92 -4.14
CA ASP A 482 -15.95 -1.90 -5.19
C ASP A 482 -15.57 -2.46 -6.58
N ASP A 483 -15.10 -3.69 -6.65
CA ASP A 483 -14.80 -4.35 -7.92
C ASP A 483 -16.06 -4.88 -8.64
N PHE A 484 -17.21 -4.87 -7.94
CA PHE A 484 -18.52 -5.23 -8.50
C PHE A 484 -19.22 -3.97 -9.01
N LEU A 485 -19.45 -3.89 -10.32
CA LEU A 485 -20.08 -2.74 -10.97
C LEU A 485 -21.59 -2.70 -10.72
N ASN A 486 -22.22 -3.86 -10.59
CA ASN A 486 -23.66 -3.95 -10.29
C ASN A 486 -23.89 -3.81 -8.78
N LEU A 487 -24.69 -2.81 -8.38
CA LEU A 487 -24.97 -2.52 -6.97
C LEU A 487 -25.68 -3.69 -6.23
N GLY A 488 -26.50 -4.46 -6.93
CA GLY A 488 -27.14 -5.66 -6.38
C GLY A 488 -26.11 -6.77 -6.09
N TYR A 489 -25.19 -6.99 -7.02
CA TYR A 489 -24.08 -7.96 -6.83
C TYR A 489 -23.10 -7.50 -5.76
N ARG A 490 -22.78 -6.21 -5.67
CA ARG A 490 -21.96 -5.63 -4.60
C ARG A 490 -22.55 -5.94 -3.23
N GLY A 491 -23.83 -5.62 -3.00
CA GLY A 491 -24.50 -5.87 -1.72
C GLY A 491 -24.64 -7.37 -1.40
N ALA A 492 -24.84 -8.22 -2.40
CA ALA A 492 -24.84 -9.67 -2.21
C ALA A 492 -23.44 -10.19 -1.84
N PHE A 493 -22.39 -9.66 -2.45
CA PHE A 493 -21.01 -9.97 -2.12
C PHE A 493 -20.64 -9.58 -0.69
N GLU A 494 -20.98 -8.36 -0.26
CA GLU A 494 -20.79 -7.89 1.11
C GLU A 494 -21.48 -8.77 2.13
N ALA A 495 -22.73 -9.17 1.85
CA ALA A 495 -23.50 -10.04 2.73
C ALA A 495 -22.86 -11.44 2.86
N LEU A 496 -22.40 -12.02 1.75
CA LEU A 496 -21.72 -13.32 1.76
C LEU A 496 -20.37 -13.30 2.46
N LEU A 497 -19.65 -12.16 2.40
CA LEU A 497 -18.42 -11.98 3.16
C LEU A 497 -18.67 -11.79 4.65
N ALA A 498 -19.76 -11.06 5.02
CA ALA A 498 -20.09 -10.79 6.42
C ALA A 498 -20.58 -12.05 7.15
N ASP A 499 -21.38 -12.88 6.48
CA ASP A 499 -21.86 -14.16 7.02
C ASP A 499 -21.75 -15.27 5.97
N PRO A 500 -20.67 -16.05 6.01
CA PRO A 500 -20.49 -17.21 5.14
C PRO A 500 -21.55 -18.32 5.29
N ALA A 501 -22.34 -18.31 6.35
CA ALA A 501 -23.38 -19.30 6.61
C ALA A 501 -24.79 -18.91 6.14
N LEU A 502 -24.92 -17.79 5.42
CA LEU A 502 -26.18 -17.26 4.92
C LEU A 502 -26.98 -18.29 4.10
N THR A 503 -28.23 -18.50 4.48
CA THR A 503 -29.22 -19.32 3.75
C THR A 503 -30.35 -18.49 3.18
N HIS A 504 -30.48 -17.21 3.57
CA HIS A 504 -31.47 -16.25 3.12
C HIS A 504 -30.90 -14.82 3.28
N ALA A 505 -31.43 -13.86 2.53
CA ALA A 505 -30.97 -12.49 2.60
C ALA A 505 -31.22 -11.87 3.99
N PRO A 506 -30.19 -11.22 4.64
CA PRO A 506 -30.36 -10.59 5.93
C PRO A 506 -31.23 -9.32 5.85
N SER A 507 -31.94 -9.02 6.96
CA SER A 507 -32.69 -7.79 7.09
C SER A 507 -31.73 -6.59 7.16
N GLY A 508 -31.87 -5.64 6.21
CA GLY A 508 -31.03 -4.42 6.15
C GLY A 508 -30.26 -4.23 4.83
N LEU A 509 -30.30 -5.19 3.93
CA LEU A 509 -29.82 -5.02 2.56
C LEU A 509 -30.74 -4.10 1.73
N SER A 510 -30.18 -3.45 0.71
CA SER A 510 -31.00 -2.75 -0.29
C SER A 510 -31.90 -3.75 -1.02
N SER A 511 -33.08 -3.31 -1.49
CA SER A 511 -34.03 -4.22 -2.17
C SER A 511 -33.41 -4.95 -3.35
N GLY A 512 -32.55 -4.28 -4.12
CA GLY A 512 -31.86 -4.88 -5.26
C GLY A 512 -30.80 -5.93 -4.84
N ALA A 513 -30.13 -5.75 -3.70
CA ALA A 513 -29.18 -6.74 -3.18
C ALA A 513 -29.92 -7.94 -2.57
N THR A 514 -31.06 -7.72 -1.90
CA THR A 514 -31.92 -8.78 -1.36
C THR A 514 -32.43 -9.68 -2.48
N GLU A 515 -33.05 -9.10 -3.53
CA GLU A 515 -33.55 -9.85 -4.68
C GLU A 515 -32.45 -10.65 -5.38
N THR A 516 -31.28 -10.03 -5.56
CA THR A 516 -30.12 -10.65 -6.18
C THR A 516 -29.60 -11.84 -5.36
N LEU A 517 -29.49 -11.69 -4.04
CA LEU A 517 -28.99 -12.75 -3.15
C LEU A 517 -29.97 -13.93 -3.06
N ASP A 518 -31.27 -13.64 -2.94
CA ASP A 518 -32.32 -14.66 -2.92
C ASP A 518 -32.38 -15.45 -4.25
N GLU A 519 -32.22 -14.75 -5.39
CA GLU A 519 -32.12 -15.39 -6.72
C GLU A 519 -30.88 -16.30 -6.81
N LEU A 520 -29.71 -15.86 -6.33
CA LEU A 520 -28.48 -16.64 -6.36
C LEU A 520 -28.55 -17.86 -5.44
N LEU A 521 -29.16 -17.74 -4.25
CA LEU A 521 -29.33 -18.83 -3.31
C LEU A 521 -30.32 -19.88 -3.84
N ALA A 522 -31.36 -19.45 -4.58
CA ALA A 522 -32.37 -20.32 -5.17
C ALA A 522 -31.95 -20.93 -6.52
N ASP A 523 -30.87 -20.46 -7.15
CA ASP A 523 -30.44 -20.94 -8.48
C ASP A 523 -30.05 -22.42 -8.43
N PRO A 524 -30.71 -23.33 -9.18
CA PRO A 524 -30.42 -24.76 -9.17
C PRO A 524 -29.17 -25.16 -9.95
N LYS A 525 -28.47 -24.21 -10.59
CA LYS A 525 -27.34 -24.46 -11.48
C LYS A 525 -26.18 -25.11 -10.71
N GLU A 526 -25.83 -26.35 -11.07
CA GLU A 526 -24.58 -26.96 -10.66
C GLU A 526 -23.42 -26.39 -11.49
N LEU A 527 -22.38 -25.88 -10.84
CA LEU A 527 -21.19 -25.36 -11.50
C LEU A 527 -20.19 -26.51 -11.76
N ARG A 528 -20.32 -27.15 -12.90
CA ARG A 528 -19.29 -28.08 -13.38
C ARG A 528 -18.02 -27.29 -13.72
N GLN A 529 -16.85 -27.74 -13.27
CA GLN A 529 -15.55 -27.08 -13.46
C GLN A 529 -15.45 -25.72 -12.73
N ALA A 530 -15.84 -25.65 -11.47
CA ALA A 530 -15.84 -24.44 -10.63
C ALA A 530 -14.53 -23.64 -10.71
N HIS A 531 -13.37 -24.30 -10.70
CA HIS A 531 -12.06 -23.67 -10.85
C HIS A 531 -11.87 -22.94 -12.19
N ARG A 532 -12.41 -23.48 -13.28
CA ARG A 532 -12.34 -22.87 -14.59
C ARG A 532 -13.26 -21.64 -14.67
N VAL A 533 -14.48 -21.78 -14.15
CA VAL A 533 -15.45 -20.65 -14.07
C VAL A 533 -14.86 -19.52 -13.23
N PHE A 534 -14.24 -19.82 -12.11
CA PHE A 534 -13.55 -18.84 -11.28
C PHE A 534 -12.45 -18.12 -12.05
N ALA A 535 -11.50 -18.85 -12.66
CA ALA A 535 -10.38 -18.25 -13.39
C ALA A 535 -10.83 -17.38 -14.57
N GLU A 536 -11.85 -17.84 -15.33
CA GLU A 536 -12.43 -17.09 -16.45
C GLU A 536 -13.16 -15.82 -15.95
N SER A 537 -13.87 -15.90 -14.84
CA SER A 537 -14.61 -14.77 -14.26
C SER A 537 -13.67 -13.72 -13.65
N VAL A 538 -12.63 -14.14 -12.93
CA VAL A 538 -11.57 -13.24 -12.43
C VAL A 538 -10.91 -12.49 -13.58
N SER A 539 -10.46 -13.21 -14.60
CA SER A 539 -9.85 -12.62 -15.79
C SER A 539 -10.77 -11.60 -16.47
N LYS A 540 -12.07 -11.90 -16.59
CA LYS A 540 -13.05 -10.99 -17.21
C LYS A 540 -13.27 -9.70 -16.40
N ILE A 541 -13.41 -9.78 -15.09
CA ILE A 541 -13.63 -8.60 -14.23
C ILE A 541 -12.39 -7.71 -14.26
N GLN A 542 -11.20 -8.27 -14.10
CA GLN A 542 -9.94 -7.52 -14.17
C GLN A 542 -9.74 -6.86 -15.55
N SER A 543 -10.06 -7.57 -16.64
CA SER A 543 -9.95 -6.99 -17.98
C SER A 543 -10.94 -5.86 -18.23
N THR A 544 -12.13 -5.96 -17.65
CA THR A 544 -13.15 -4.91 -17.78
C THR A 544 -12.71 -3.63 -17.05
N ALA A 545 -12.17 -3.76 -15.85
CA ALA A 545 -11.63 -2.63 -15.08
C ALA A 545 -10.46 -1.94 -15.82
N LEU A 546 -9.52 -2.71 -16.37
CA LEU A 546 -8.42 -2.18 -17.17
C LEU A 546 -8.90 -1.50 -18.46
N GLN A 547 -9.91 -2.07 -19.13
CA GLN A 547 -10.47 -1.48 -20.34
C GLN A 547 -11.16 -0.14 -20.05
N GLN A 548 -11.91 -0.04 -18.94
CA GLN A 548 -12.53 1.22 -18.52
C GLN A 548 -11.47 2.29 -18.23
N ARG A 549 -10.38 1.93 -17.59
CA ARG A 549 -9.27 2.83 -17.31
C ARG A 549 -8.57 3.30 -18.60
N LEU A 550 -8.39 2.40 -19.57
CA LEU A 550 -7.86 2.74 -20.90
C LEU A 550 -8.79 3.67 -21.68
N ASP A 551 -10.10 3.43 -21.62
CA ASP A 551 -11.11 4.26 -22.28
C ASP A 551 -11.17 5.67 -21.65
N GLU A 552 -11.00 5.77 -20.34
CA GLU A 552 -10.92 7.04 -19.61
C GLU A 552 -9.66 7.83 -19.98
N VAL A 553 -8.51 7.19 -19.98
CA VAL A 553 -7.24 7.80 -20.42
C VAL A 553 -7.35 8.24 -21.88
N ASP A 554 -7.99 7.47 -22.76
CA ASP A 554 -8.21 7.86 -24.15
C ASP A 554 -9.12 9.09 -24.29
N ARG A 555 -10.15 9.21 -23.46
CA ARG A 555 -10.99 10.43 -23.41
C ARG A 555 -10.20 11.64 -22.94
N LEU A 556 -9.37 11.48 -21.91
CA LEU A 556 -8.52 12.57 -21.41
C LEU A 556 -7.51 13.01 -22.46
N ILE A 557 -6.88 12.09 -23.19
CA ILE A 557 -5.96 12.42 -24.30
C ILE A 557 -6.67 13.20 -25.41
N GLN A 558 -7.93 12.86 -25.73
CA GLN A 558 -8.70 13.56 -26.76
C GLN A 558 -9.12 14.96 -26.35
N ASN A 559 -9.36 15.20 -25.06
CA ASN A 559 -9.85 16.45 -24.51
C ASN A 559 -8.73 17.38 -24.01
N THR A 560 -7.49 16.93 -23.97
CA THR A 560 -6.34 17.71 -23.46
C THR A 560 -5.64 18.41 -24.62
N SER A 561 -5.55 19.75 -24.56
CA SER A 561 -4.79 20.59 -25.48
C SER A 561 -3.34 20.84 -25.00
N ASP A 562 -3.02 20.49 -23.77
CA ASP A 562 -1.70 20.61 -23.14
C ASP A 562 -0.78 19.47 -23.61
N ALA A 563 0.38 19.82 -24.16
CA ALA A 563 1.34 18.88 -24.73
C ALA A 563 2.02 17.99 -23.68
N ASP A 564 2.33 18.54 -22.51
CA ASP A 564 3.02 17.82 -21.43
C ASP A 564 2.05 16.84 -20.78
N ARG A 565 0.84 17.28 -20.47
CA ARG A 565 -0.23 16.43 -19.94
C ARG A 565 -0.60 15.30 -20.90
N ARG A 566 -0.58 15.59 -22.19
CA ARG A 566 -0.84 14.57 -23.23
C ARG A 566 0.25 13.50 -23.27
N THR A 567 1.51 13.88 -23.03
CA THR A 567 2.65 12.94 -22.98
C THR A 567 2.56 12.01 -21.76
N GLU A 568 2.19 12.55 -20.59
CA GLU A 568 1.94 11.76 -19.38
C GLU A 568 0.82 10.73 -19.61
N LEU A 569 -0.31 11.16 -20.16
CA LEU A 569 -1.44 10.27 -20.46
C LEU A 569 -1.08 9.19 -21.49
N LEU A 570 -0.23 9.49 -22.46
CA LEU A 570 0.28 8.51 -23.43
C LEU A 570 1.20 7.48 -22.74
N THR A 571 2.00 7.90 -21.76
CA THR A 571 2.85 7.01 -20.95
C THR A 571 1.99 6.11 -20.08
N GLU A 572 0.97 6.66 -19.43
CA GLU A 572 0.00 5.88 -18.63
C GLU A 572 -0.76 4.87 -19.50
N LYS A 573 -1.20 5.28 -20.70
CA LYS A 573 -1.84 4.38 -21.67
C LYS A 573 -0.91 3.24 -22.08
N ALA A 574 0.37 3.51 -22.29
CA ALA A 574 1.36 2.49 -22.63
C ALA A 574 1.52 1.49 -21.47
N ARG A 575 1.60 1.96 -20.22
CA ARG A 575 1.68 1.12 -19.03
C ARG A 575 0.45 0.23 -18.86
N LEU A 576 -0.75 0.78 -18.96
CA LEU A 576 -2.00 0.02 -18.88
C LEU A 576 -2.11 -0.98 -20.04
N GLY A 577 -1.56 -0.66 -21.22
CA GLY A 577 -1.48 -1.56 -22.35
C GLY A 577 -0.51 -2.73 -22.14
N GLU A 578 0.57 -2.53 -21.37
CA GLU A 578 1.47 -3.61 -20.94
C GLU A 578 0.82 -4.49 -19.89
N GLU A 579 0.20 -3.90 -18.88
CA GLU A 579 -0.54 -4.61 -17.83
C GLU A 579 -1.65 -5.49 -18.43
N ARG A 580 -2.37 -4.99 -19.45
CA ARG A 580 -3.35 -5.77 -20.20
C ARG A 580 -2.73 -6.94 -20.98
N ARG A 581 -1.52 -6.78 -21.50
CA ARG A 581 -0.78 -7.85 -22.18
C ARG A 581 -0.27 -8.91 -21.22
N GLU A 582 0.19 -8.49 -20.03
CA GLU A 582 0.67 -9.38 -18.98
C GLU A 582 -0.45 -10.24 -18.39
N LEU A 583 -1.66 -9.71 -18.28
CA LEU A 583 -2.85 -10.47 -17.87
C LEU A 583 -3.37 -11.43 -18.95
N GLY A 584 -2.73 -11.49 -20.12
CA GLY A 584 -3.11 -12.40 -21.22
C GLY A 584 -4.45 -12.05 -21.88
N LEU A 585 -4.91 -10.83 -21.71
CA LEU A 585 -6.25 -10.36 -22.09
C LEU A 585 -6.26 -9.70 -23.47
N ASP A 586 -5.80 -10.41 -24.50
CA ASP A 586 -6.15 -10.04 -25.88
C ASP A 586 -7.49 -10.69 -26.27
N TRP A 587 -8.56 -9.95 -26.01
CA TRP A 587 -9.96 -10.36 -26.27
C TRP A 587 -10.23 -10.80 -27.71
N SER A 588 -9.43 -10.33 -28.66
CA SER A 588 -9.57 -10.70 -30.07
C SER A 588 -9.18 -12.17 -30.35
N ALA A 589 -8.37 -12.77 -29.49
CA ALA A 589 -7.95 -14.17 -29.61
C ALA A 589 -8.90 -15.14 -28.90
N ALA A 590 -9.47 -14.76 -27.75
CA ALA A 590 -10.39 -15.60 -26.99
C ALA A 590 -11.78 -15.73 -27.68
N ALA A 591 -12.31 -14.62 -28.20
CA ALA A 591 -13.59 -14.62 -28.94
C ALA A 591 -13.54 -15.43 -30.26
N ARG A 592 -12.38 -15.57 -30.88
CA ARG A 592 -12.20 -16.38 -32.12
C ARG A 592 -12.11 -17.88 -31.83
N ARG A 593 -11.76 -18.32 -30.63
CA ARG A 593 -11.73 -19.75 -30.28
C ARG A 593 -13.11 -20.29 -29.94
N THR A 594 -13.95 -19.51 -29.24
CA THR A 594 -15.34 -19.89 -28.93
C THR A 594 -16.27 -19.97 -30.15
N LEU A 595 -15.95 -19.26 -31.22
CA LEU A 595 -16.71 -19.33 -32.52
C LEU A 595 -16.26 -20.48 -33.43
N LYS A 596 -15.13 -21.14 -33.16
CA LYS A 596 -14.65 -22.29 -33.94
C LYS A 596 -15.08 -23.64 -33.37
N ASP A 597 -15.40 -23.72 -32.09
CA ASP A 597 -15.84 -24.97 -31.44
C ASP A 597 -17.37 -25.17 -31.50
N ASN A 598 -18.10 -24.24 -32.12
CA ASN A 598 -19.55 -24.31 -32.35
C ASN A 598 -19.91 -24.43 -33.86
N ARG A 599 -19.02 -25.06 -34.68
CA ARG A 599 -19.38 -25.48 -36.02
C ARG A 599 -19.08 -26.96 -36.24
#